data_0ae15f4307268c7c1bc86e4c1327fd7b
#
_entry.id   0ae15f4307268c7c1bc86e4c1327fd7b
#
_cell.length_a   1.000
_cell.length_b   1.000
_cell.length_c   1.000
_cell.angle_alpha   90.00
_cell.angle_beta   90.00
_cell.angle_gamma   90.00
#
_symmetry.space_group_name_H-M   'P 1'
#
loop_
_entity.id
_entity.type
_entity.pdbx_description
1 polymer ?
#
loop_
_entity_poly.entity_id
_entity_poly.type
_entity_poly.pdbx_seq_one_letter_code
_entity_poly.pdbx_strand_id
1 'polypeptide(L)'
;KDWFDFYGYMDAPVFFGGNSQAKGIWNHGSPLFMEIEPRFSIDKLTGTDLSFGPFKEWYFANNYIYDMGRNESGRQSTWYMGLGTDIDTGLPMSLSLNVYAKYQWQNYGAENQNEWDGYRFKVKYFVPITQLWGGNLSYIGFTNFDWGSDLGDKSGYAENGIKQRTNDSIASSHILALNYAHWHYSIVARYFHNGGQWADDAKLNFGDGPFSVRSTGWGGYFVVGYNF
;
A
#
# COMPACT_ATOMS: atom_id res chain seq x y z
N LYS A 1 -5.79 -13.33 18.96
CA LYS A 1 -7.01 -14.17 18.99
C LYS A 1 -7.26 -14.66 17.57
N ASP A 2 -7.75 -15.85 17.42
CA ASP A 2 -7.90 -16.54 16.13
C ASP A 2 -8.83 -15.83 15.12
N TRP A 3 -9.71 -14.96 15.61
CA TRP A 3 -10.67 -14.21 14.79
C TRP A 3 -10.16 -12.85 14.30
N PHE A 4 -8.94 -12.46 14.67
CA PHE A 4 -8.38 -11.15 14.37
C PHE A 4 -6.97 -11.27 13.83
N ASP A 5 -6.73 -10.68 12.67
CA ASP A 5 -5.45 -10.52 12.02
C ASP A 5 -5.17 -9.02 11.83
N PHE A 6 -3.95 -8.62 12.10
CA PHE A 6 -3.56 -7.21 12.06
C PHE A 6 -2.18 -7.05 11.44
N TYR A 7 -2.10 -6.16 10.48
CA TYR A 7 -0.85 -5.61 9.98
C TYR A 7 -0.91 -4.10 10.07
N GLY A 8 0.21 -3.47 10.36
CA GLY A 8 0.30 -2.01 10.34
C GLY A 8 1.72 -1.55 10.49
N TYR A 9 1.96 -0.36 10.00
CA TYR A 9 3.22 0.36 10.17
C TYR A 9 2.98 1.86 10.22
N MET A 10 3.97 2.56 10.76
CA MET A 10 3.98 3.99 10.90
C MET A 10 5.38 4.50 10.54
N ASP A 11 5.43 5.42 9.60
CA ASP A 11 6.65 6.12 9.20
C ASP A 11 6.61 7.55 9.74
N ALA A 12 7.63 7.91 10.51
CA ALA A 12 7.81 9.25 11.04
C ALA A 12 9.17 9.84 10.56
N PRO A 13 9.28 10.22 9.28
CA PRO A 13 10.56 10.55 8.65
C PRO A 13 11.28 11.74 9.29
N VAL A 14 10.54 12.63 9.95
CA VAL A 14 11.09 13.85 10.59
C VAL A 14 11.25 13.72 12.11
N PHE A 15 11.04 12.53 12.68
CA PHE A 15 11.08 12.30 14.12
C PHE A 15 12.42 12.69 14.78
N PHE A 16 13.54 12.51 14.08
CA PHE A 16 14.87 12.89 14.55
C PHE A 16 15.32 14.28 14.06
N GLY A 17 14.39 15.18 13.80
CA GLY A 17 14.73 16.54 13.38
C GLY A 17 15.20 16.63 11.94
N GLY A 18 14.56 15.90 11.04
CA GLY A 18 14.82 15.96 9.60
C GLY A 18 14.81 17.42 9.12
N ASN A 19 15.90 17.80 8.45
CA ASN A 19 16.13 19.17 8.01
C ASN A 19 15.10 19.55 6.93
N SER A 20 14.29 20.56 7.19
CA SER A 20 13.33 21.14 6.23
C SER A 20 13.99 21.68 4.94
N GLN A 21 15.31 21.84 4.93
CA GLN A 21 16.12 22.28 3.79
C GLN A 21 16.67 21.11 2.96
N ALA A 22 16.62 19.88 3.45
CA ALA A 22 17.15 18.76 2.71
C ALA A 22 16.27 18.44 1.49
N LYS A 23 16.86 18.17 0.34
CA LYS A 23 16.15 17.85 -0.91
C LYS A 23 15.99 16.34 -1.04
N GLY A 24 14.77 15.86 -1.29
CA GLY A 24 14.47 14.46 -1.51
C GLY A 24 13.12 14.06 -0.94
N ILE A 25 12.71 12.81 -1.18
CA ILE A 25 11.40 12.28 -0.74
C ILE A 25 11.16 12.41 0.76
N TRP A 26 12.22 12.40 1.57
CA TRP A 26 12.15 12.51 3.03
C TRP A 26 11.96 13.94 3.55
N ASN A 27 12.10 14.97 2.71
CA ASN A 27 12.14 16.36 3.14
C ASN A 27 10.96 17.19 2.75
N HIS A 28 10.28 16.76 1.69
CA HIS A 28 9.01 17.33 1.26
C HIS A 28 7.85 16.44 1.70
N GLY A 29 8.19 15.34 2.40
CA GLY A 29 7.24 14.34 2.85
C GLY A 29 6.42 14.77 4.06
N SER A 30 5.42 13.99 4.32
CA SER A 30 4.61 14.05 5.52
C SER A 30 5.44 13.83 6.78
N PRO A 31 5.17 14.53 7.89
CA PRO A 31 5.76 14.21 9.18
C PRO A 31 5.30 12.86 9.75
N LEU A 32 4.19 12.34 9.27
CA LEU A 32 3.63 11.06 9.67
C LEU A 32 2.88 10.41 8.50
N PHE A 33 3.25 9.18 8.18
CA PHE A 33 2.47 8.27 7.34
C PHE A 33 2.13 7.03 8.15
N MET A 34 0.91 6.52 8.00
CA MET A 34 0.44 5.33 8.69
C MET A 34 -0.42 4.49 7.76
N GLU A 35 -0.22 3.17 7.80
CA GLU A 35 -1.11 2.20 7.19
C GLU A 35 -1.45 1.11 8.21
N ILE A 36 -2.74 0.80 8.36
CA ILE A 36 -3.24 -0.27 9.22
C ILE A 36 -4.22 -1.16 8.45
N GLU A 37 -4.08 -2.46 8.60
CA GLU A 37 -4.88 -3.48 7.91
C GLU A 37 -5.45 -4.49 8.93
N PRO A 38 -6.52 -4.17 9.67
CA PRO A 38 -7.23 -5.13 10.50
C PRO A 38 -8.13 -6.01 9.62
N ARG A 39 -8.09 -7.33 9.86
CA ARG A 39 -9.02 -8.31 9.29
C ARG A 39 -9.74 -9.06 10.40
N PHE A 40 -11.02 -9.25 10.27
CA PHE A 40 -11.87 -9.94 11.22
C PHE A 40 -12.44 -11.19 10.56
N SER A 41 -12.10 -12.37 11.07
CA SER A 41 -12.58 -13.64 10.53
C SER A 41 -14.09 -13.76 10.72
N ILE A 42 -14.84 -13.80 9.63
CA ILE A 42 -16.31 -13.97 9.64
C ILE A 42 -16.62 -15.38 10.13
N ASP A 43 -15.88 -16.38 9.64
CA ASP A 43 -16.03 -17.80 10.01
C ASP A 43 -15.96 -17.98 11.54
N LYS A 44 -14.91 -17.46 12.16
CA LYS A 44 -14.68 -17.62 13.60
C LYS A 44 -15.60 -16.77 14.47
N LEU A 45 -15.99 -15.59 13.98
CA LEU A 45 -16.92 -14.72 14.71
C LEU A 45 -18.36 -15.25 14.67
N THR A 46 -18.77 -15.88 13.56
CA THR A 46 -20.10 -16.45 13.41
C THR A 46 -20.20 -17.90 13.87
N GLY A 47 -19.07 -18.58 14.03
CA GLY A 47 -19.00 -20.03 14.28
C GLY A 47 -19.43 -20.88 13.09
N THR A 48 -19.44 -20.30 11.89
CA THR A 48 -19.86 -20.96 10.64
C THR A 48 -18.66 -21.16 9.74
N ASP A 49 -18.45 -22.38 9.26
CA ASP A 49 -17.45 -22.64 8.23
C ASP A 49 -18.01 -22.19 6.87
N LEU A 50 -17.42 -21.14 6.30
CA LEU A 50 -17.75 -20.56 5.00
C LEU A 50 -16.79 -21.00 3.90
N SER A 51 -15.89 -21.94 4.19
CA SER A 51 -14.91 -22.46 3.23
C SER A 51 -15.60 -23.17 2.05
N PHE A 52 -15.12 -22.94 0.83
CA PHE A 52 -15.52 -23.72 -0.35
C PHE A 52 -14.40 -23.74 -1.39
N GLY A 53 -14.13 -24.89 -1.98
CA GLY A 53 -13.03 -25.05 -2.94
C GLY A 53 -11.69 -24.60 -2.36
N PRO A 54 -10.94 -23.71 -3.03
CA PRO A 54 -9.68 -23.20 -2.52
C PRO A 54 -9.83 -22.08 -1.47
N PHE A 55 -11.03 -21.52 -1.29
CA PHE A 55 -11.29 -20.43 -0.33
C PHE A 55 -11.47 -21.01 1.07
N LYS A 56 -10.55 -20.69 1.98
CA LYS A 56 -10.47 -21.36 3.30
C LYS A 56 -11.08 -20.58 4.44
N GLU A 57 -10.90 -19.29 4.47
CA GLU A 57 -11.38 -18.43 5.55
C GLU A 57 -11.77 -17.08 4.97
N TRP A 58 -12.88 -16.54 5.43
CA TRP A 58 -13.42 -15.28 4.97
C TRP A 58 -13.28 -14.20 6.04
N TYR A 59 -12.96 -13.00 5.59
CA TYR A 59 -12.70 -11.88 6.47
C TYR A 59 -13.51 -10.66 6.08
N PHE A 60 -14.00 -9.93 7.07
CA PHE A 60 -14.26 -8.51 6.91
C PHE A 60 -12.89 -7.81 6.96
N ALA A 61 -12.44 -7.36 5.81
CA ALA A 61 -11.11 -6.81 5.61
C ALA A 61 -11.17 -5.29 5.54
N ASN A 62 -10.21 -4.65 6.21
CA ASN A 62 -10.06 -3.21 6.21
C ASN A 62 -8.60 -2.84 5.91
N ASN A 63 -8.41 -1.67 5.29
CA ASN A 63 -7.12 -1.03 5.16
C ASN A 63 -7.34 0.47 5.29
N TYR A 64 -6.71 1.10 6.26
CA TYR A 64 -6.76 2.54 6.46
C TYR A 64 -5.39 3.14 6.22
N ILE A 65 -5.33 4.13 5.33
CA ILE A 65 -4.12 4.87 4.98
C ILE A 65 -4.31 6.32 5.43
N TYR A 66 -3.34 6.80 6.19
CA TYR A 66 -3.28 8.18 6.62
C TYR A 66 -1.91 8.79 6.32
N ASP A 67 -1.91 9.90 5.60
CA ASP A 67 -0.77 10.76 5.37
C ASP A 67 -1.08 12.14 5.97
N MET A 68 -0.35 12.53 6.99
CA MET A 68 -0.59 13.79 7.69
C MET A 68 -0.37 15.01 6.79
N GLY A 69 0.50 14.88 5.79
CA GLY A 69 0.90 16.00 4.93
C GLY A 69 1.53 17.15 5.72
N ARG A 70 2.02 18.16 5.04
CA ARG A 70 2.51 19.39 5.66
C ARG A 70 1.40 20.43 5.89
N ASN A 71 0.34 20.32 5.11
CA ASN A 71 -0.84 21.17 5.15
C ASN A 71 -2.08 20.36 4.71
N GLU A 72 -3.25 20.97 4.73
CA GLU A 72 -4.49 20.29 4.36
C GLU A 72 -4.49 19.74 2.94
N SER A 73 -3.94 20.49 1.98
CA SER A 73 -3.84 20.01 0.59
C SER A 73 -2.82 18.90 0.37
N GLY A 74 -1.96 18.63 1.36
CA GLY A 74 -1.00 17.51 1.35
C GLY A 74 -1.47 16.28 2.10
N ARG A 75 -2.70 16.27 2.65
CA ARG A 75 -3.20 15.16 3.46
C ARG A 75 -3.89 14.09 2.62
N GLN A 76 -3.72 12.85 3.05
CA GLN A 76 -4.53 11.72 2.62
C GLN A 76 -5.17 11.05 3.84
N SER A 77 -6.43 10.69 3.71
CA SER A 77 -7.14 9.87 4.68
C SER A 77 -8.12 9.00 3.89
N THR A 78 -7.75 7.73 3.72
CA THR A 78 -8.45 6.77 2.84
C THR A 78 -8.77 5.51 3.62
N TRP A 79 -10.00 5.07 3.54
CA TRP A 79 -10.44 3.81 4.09
C TRP A 79 -10.90 2.86 2.99
N TYR A 80 -10.30 1.69 2.97
CA TYR A 80 -10.70 0.56 2.14
C TYR A 80 -11.41 -0.44 3.02
N MET A 81 -12.63 -0.82 2.66
CA MET A 81 -13.48 -1.73 3.40
C MET A 81 -14.08 -2.77 2.47
N GLY A 82 -14.02 -4.04 2.85
CA GLY A 82 -14.56 -5.09 2.00
C GLY A 82 -14.37 -6.50 2.53
N LEU A 83 -14.24 -7.44 1.61
CA LEU A 83 -14.07 -8.85 1.90
C LEU A 83 -12.67 -9.33 1.55
N GLY A 84 -12.16 -10.20 2.39
CA GLY A 84 -10.90 -10.91 2.16
C GLY A 84 -11.08 -12.42 2.30
N THR A 85 -10.15 -13.17 1.73
CA THR A 85 -10.10 -14.62 1.88
C THR A 85 -8.67 -15.12 1.78
N ASP A 86 -8.37 -16.19 2.50
CA ASP A 86 -7.14 -16.95 2.35
C ASP A 86 -7.37 -18.13 1.40
N ILE A 87 -6.41 -18.37 0.51
CA ILE A 87 -6.50 -19.35 -0.56
C ILE A 87 -5.60 -20.53 -0.26
N ASP A 88 -6.14 -21.73 -0.27
CA ASP A 88 -5.35 -22.96 -0.34
C ASP A 88 -4.93 -23.23 -1.80
N THR A 89 -3.66 -23.05 -2.07
CA THR A 89 -3.10 -23.28 -3.40
C THR A 89 -2.68 -24.74 -3.63
N GLY A 90 -2.73 -25.56 -2.58
CA GLY A 90 -2.11 -26.90 -2.59
C GLY A 90 -0.58 -26.88 -2.60
N LEU A 91 0.04 -25.71 -2.49
CA LEU A 91 1.49 -25.47 -2.45
C LEU A 91 1.91 -24.96 -1.06
N PRO A 92 3.17 -25.10 -0.67
CA PRO A 92 3.69 -24.57 0.59
C PRO A 92 3.85 -23.04 0.52
N MET A 93 2.76 -22.33 0.34
CA MET A 93 2.72 -20.87 0.28
C MET A 93 1.43 -20.35 0.92
N SER A 94 1.47 -19.13 1.40
CA SER A 94 0.29 -18.39 1.80
C SER A 94 -0.13 -17.43 0.68
N LEU A 95 -1.41 -17.39 0.38
CA LEU A 95 -2.01 -16.48 -0.59
C LEU A 95 -3.28 -15.89 0.03
N SER A 96 -3.38 -14.57 0.03
CA SER A 96 -4.56 -13.83 0.49
C SER A 96 -5.03 -12.89 -0.60
N LEU A 97 -6.36 -12.84 -0.78
CA LEU A 97 -7.02 -11.92 -1.70
C LEU A 97 -7.97 -11.02 -0.90
N ASN A 98 -8.00 -9.74 -1.20
CA ASN A 98 -8.97 -8.82 -0.65
C ASN A 98 -9.56 -7.94 -1.75
N VAL A 99 -10.85 -7.64 -1.65
CA VAL A 99 -11.57 -6.69 -2.50
C VAL A 99 -12.20 -5.65 -1.61
N TYR A 100 -11.97 -4.39 -1.93
CA TYR A 100 -12.41 -3.26 -1.12
C TYR A 100 -13.20 -2.25 -1.95
N ALA A 101 -14.19 -1.61 -1.32
CA ALA A 101 -14.66 -0.30 -1.70
C ALA A 101 -13.79 0.76 -1.01
N LYS A 102 -13.51 1.87 -1.67
CA LYS A 102 -12.62 2.94 -1.20
C LYS A 102 -13.45 4.16 -0.81
N TYR A 103 -13.29 4.63 0.44
CA TYR A 103 -13.83 5.89 0.91
C TYR A 103 -12.71 6.89 1.16
N GLN A 104 -12.85 8.10 0.62
CA GLN A 104 -11.85 9.17 0.72
C GLN A 104 -12.37 10.28 1.64
N TRP A 105 -11.77 10.51 2.80
CA TRP A 105 -11.99 11.73 3.58
C TRP A 105 -11.13 12.88 3.07
N GLN A 106 -9.88 12.59 2.74
CA GLN A 106 -8.92 13.54 2.18
C GLN A 106 -8.05 12.84 1.14
N ASN A 107 -7.76 13.52 0.05
CA ASN A 107 -6.93 12.96 -1.02
C ASN A 107 -6.10 14.04 -1.70
N TYR A 108 -5.13 14.59 -0.94
CA TYR A 108 -4.18 15.60 -1.42
C TYR A 108 -4.85 16.81 -2.10
N GLY A 109 -5.97 17.28 -1.53
CA GLY A 109 -6.73 18.42 -2.07
C GLY A 109 -7.53 18.11 -3.33
N ALA A 110 -7.69 16.83 -3.70
CA ALA A 110 -8.53 16.45 -4.83
C ALA A 110 -10.02 16.67 -4.56
N GLU A 111 -10.82 16.74 -5.62
CA GLU A 111 -12.27 17.03 -5.52
C GLU A 111 -13.08 15.85 -4.96
N ASN A 112 -12.56 14.61 -5.02
CA ASN A 112 -13.22 13.38 -4.53
C ASN A 112 -13.07 13.19 -3.01
N GLN A 113 -13.26 14.23 -2.21
CA GLN A 113 -13.20 14.15 -0.75
C GLN A 113 -14.57 13.91 -0.13
N ASN A 114 -14.60 13.15 0.99
CA ASN A 114 -15.80 12.76 1.73
C ASN A 114 -16.79 11.93 0.91
N GLU A 115 -16.29 11.09 0.02
CA GLU A 115 -17.11 10.23 -0.83
C GLU A 115 -16.50 8.84 -1.06
N TRP A 116 -17.33 7.91 -1.54
CA TRP A 116 -16.88 6.64 -2.09
C TRP A 116 -16.29 6.87 -3.48
N ASP A 117 -15.09 6.35 -3.74
CA ASP A 117 -14.37 6.57 -4.97
C ASP A 117 -13.61 5.33 -5.43
N GLY A 118 -14.31 4.44 -6.10
CA GLY A 118 -13.73 3.25 -6.70
C GLY A 118 -13.45 2.12 -5.73
N TYR A 119 -12.64 1.20 -6.19
CA TYR A 119 -12.40 -0.10 -5.57
C TYR A 119 -10.90 -0.42 -5.57
N ARG A 120 -10.50 -1.37 -4.70
CA ARG A 120 -9.16 -1.96 -4.69
C ARG A 120 -9.25 -3.47 -4.66
N PHE A 121 -8.44 -4.15 -5.48
CA PHE A 121 -8.10 -5.54 -5.33
C PHE A 121 -6.68 -5.66 -4.81
N LYS A 122 -6.47 -6.41 -3.73
CA LYS A 122 -5.17 -6.63 -3.12
C LYS A 122 -4.87 -8.12 -3.07
N VAL A 123 -3.71 -8.49 -3.61
CA VAL A 123 -3.14 -9.83 -3.51
C VAL A 123 -1.93 -9.76 -2.60
N LYS A 124 -1.84 -10.66 -1.62
CA LYS A 124 -0.64 -10.84 -0.78
C LYS A 124 -0.21 -12.30 -0.85
N TYR A 125 1.09 -12.53 -0.92
CA TYR A 125 1.64 -13.88 -0.91
C TYR A 125 2.95 -13.95 -0.13
N PHE A 126 3.17 -15.14 0.45
CA PHE A 126 4.42 -15.54 1.09
C PHE A 126 4.78 -16.93 0.59
N VAL A 127 5.97 -17.07 0.02
CA VAL A 127 6.50 -18.32 -0.53
C VAL A 127 7.81 -18.66 0.18
N PRO A 128 7.85 -19.66 1.07
CA PRO A 128 9.11 -20.19 1.56
C PRO A 128 9.84 -20.88 0.41
N ILE A 129 11.09 -20.50 0.14
CA ILE A 129 11.85 -21.04 -0.99
C ILE A 129 12.75 -22.20 -0.52
N THR A 130 13.71 -21.90 0.36
CA THR A 130 14.69 -22.87 0.84
C THR A 130 15.45 -22.33 2.05
N GLN A 131 16.26 -23.20 2.65
CA GLN A 131 17.32 -22.75 3.54
C GLN A 131 18.58 -22.43 2.74
N LEU A 132 19.16 -21.27 3.01
CA LEU A 132 20.40 -20.81 2.37
C LEU A 132 21.36 -20.30 3.45
N TRP A 133 22.58 -20.86 3.51
CA TRP A 133 23.62 -20.51 4.51
C TRP A 133 23.12 -20.56 5.97
N GLY A 134 22.19 -21.46 6.27
CA GLY A 134 21.58 -21.58 7.60
C GLY A 134 20.46 -20.58 7.88
N GLY A 135 20.10 -19.73 6.93
CA GLY A 135 18.97 -18.83 6.99
C GLY A 135 17.79 -19.30 6.14
N ASN A 136 16.61 -18.74 6.39
CA ASN A 136 15.40 -19.04 5.64
C ASN A 136 15.24 -18.01 4.51
N LEU A 137 15.30 -18.47 3.27
CA LEU A 137 15.03 -17.68 2.08
C LEU A 137 13.55 -17.77 1.73
N SER A 138 12.90 -16.63 1.58
CA SER A 138 11.50 -16.51 1.21
C SER A 138 11.27 -15.43 0.16
N TYR A 139 10.18 -15.58 -0.59
CA TYR A 139 9.67 -14.56 -1.49
C TYR A 139 8.32 -14.05 -0.98
N ILE A 140 8.24 -12.75 -0.78
CA ILE A 140 7.09 -12.07 -0.20
C ILE A 140 6.64 -11.01 -1.18
N GLY A 141 5.35 -10.83 -1.32
CA GLY A 141 4.89 -9.74 -2.16
C GLY A 141 3.44 -9.36 -1.93
N PHE A 142 3.12 -8.20 -2.47
CA PHE A 142 1.75 -7.76 -2.60
C PHE A 142 1.56 -6.92 -3.87
N THR A 143 0.35 -6.93 -4.39
CA THR A 143 -0.08 -6.06 -5.48
C THR A 143 -1.42 -5.46 -5.13
N ASN A 144 -1.50 -4.14 -5.23
CA ASN A 144 -2.73 -3.37 -5.17
C ASN A 144 -3.10 -2.95 -6.58
N PHE A 145 -4.34 -3.15 -6.95
CA PHE A 145 -4.93 -2.66 -8.17
C PHE A 145 -6.16 -1.82 -7.82
N ASP A 146 -6.10 -0.51 -8.08
CA ASP A 146 -7.21 0.42 -7.87
C ASP A 146 -7.93 0.66 -9.21
N TRP A 147 -9.27 0.69 -9.20
CA TRP A 147 -10.07 0.94 -10.39
C TRP A 147 -11.44 1.55 -10.04
N GLY A 148 -12.14 2.04 -11.07
CA GLY A 148 -13.51 2.56 -10.94
C GLY A 148 -13.61 3.87 -10.17
N SER A 149 -12.50 4.58 -9.99
CA SER A 149 -12.46 5.95 -9.51
C SER A 149 -12.78 6.91 -10.66
N ASP A 150 -13.38 8.03 -10.36
CA ASP A 150 -13.57 9.13 -11.32
C ASP A 150 -12.60 10.29 -11.10
N LEU A 151 -11.58 10.07 -10.28
CA LEU A 151 -10.60 11.06 -9.88
C LEU A 151 -9.89 11.72 -11.06
N GLY A 152 -9.51 10.91 -12.07
CA GLY A 152 -8.92 11.44 -13.31
C GLY A 152 -9.88 12.33 -14.11
N ASP A 153 -11.16 12.01 -14.11
CA ASP A 153 -12.17 12.82 -14.81
C ASP A 153 -12.43 14.14 -14.10
N LYS A 154 -12.51 14.11 -12.77
CA LYS A 154 -12.72 15.27 -11.92
C LYS A 154 -11.47 16.16 -11.74
N SER A 155 -10.26 15.60 -11.88
CA SER A 155 -9.02 16.35 -11.61
C SER A 155 -8.76 17.45 -12.62
N GLY A 156 -8.13 18.52 -12.15
CA GLY A 156 -7.60 19.59 -13.01
C GLY A 156 -6.40 19.13 -13.85
N TYR A 157 -5.88 20.07 -14.62
CA TYR A 157 -4.66 19.90 -15.41
C TYR A 157 -3.45 20.46 -14.66
N ALA A 158 -2.32 19.80 -14.81
CA ALA A 158 -1.02 20.28 -14.36
C ALA A 158 -0.52 21.43 -15.26
N GLU A 159 0.56 22.13 -14.85
CA GLU A 159 1.14 23.24 -15.61
C GLU A 159 1.53 22.87 -17.07
N ASN A 160 1.84 21.60 -17.31
CA ASN A 160 2.20 21.08 -18.61
C ASN A 160 1.03 20.51 -19.43
N GLY A 161 -0.22 20.74 -18.99
CA GLY A 161 -1.42 20.32 -19.70
C GLY A 161 -1.79 18.83 -19.56
N ILE A 162 -1.06 18.07 -18.73
CA ILE A 162 -1.39 16.69 -18.38
C ILE A 162 -2.45 16.71 -17.26
N LYS A 163 -3.44 15.80 -17.28
CA LYS A 163 -4.32 15.57 -16.12
C LYS A 163 -3.48 15.29 -14.87
N GLN A 164 -3.88 15.81 -13.72
CA GLN A 164 -3.12 15.59 -12.50
C GLN A 164 -3.29 14.17 -11.96
N ARG A 165 -4.47 13.59 -12.13
CA ARG A 165 -4.84 12.29 -11.55
C ARG A 165 -5.34 11.32 -12.63
N THR A 166 -5.42 10.03 -12.23
CA THR A 166 -5.91 8.93 -13.06
C THR A 166 -7.04 8.18 -12.36
N ASN A 167 -7.82 7.40 -13.10
CA ASN A 167 -8.95 6.62 -12.58
C ASN A 167 -8.52 5.25 -12.03
N ASP A 168 -7.30 4.83 -12.35
CA ASP A 168 -6.74 3.54 -11.96
C ASP A 168 -5.28 3.66 -11.52
N SER A 169 -4.83 2.67 -10.77
CA SER A 169 -3.42 2.54 -10.41
C SER A 169 -3.03 1.11 -10.10
N ILE A 170 -1.74 0.79 -10.27
CA ILE A 170 -1.13 -0.44 -9.82
C ILE A 170 0.06 -0.09 -8.93
N ALA A 171 0.15 -0.76 -7.78
CA ALA A 171 1.33 -0.75 -6.94
C ALA A 171 1.68 -2.18 -6.56
N SER A 172 2.87 -2.64 -6.94
CA SER A 172 3.34 -3.99 -6.66
C SER A 172 4.69 -3.96 -5.95
N SER A 173 4.86 -4.82 -4.96
CA SER A 173 6.12 -5.00 -4.23
C SER A 173 6.53 -6.45 -4.25
N HIS A 174 7.79 -6.71 -4.56
CA HIS A 174 8.41 -8.03 -4.66
C HIS A 174 9.65 -8.04 -3.78
N ILE A 175 9.69 -8.92 -2.80
CA ILE A 175 10.71 -8.94 -1.75
C ILE A 175 11.33 -10.33 -1.70
N LEU A 176 12.60 -10.42 -2.01
CA LEU A 176 13.38 -11.62 -1.73
C LEU A 176 14.09 -11.41 -0.38
N ALA A 177 13.71 -12.21 0.63
CA ALA A 177 14.13 -12.03 2.00
C ALA A 177 14.91 -13.24 2.51
N LEU A 178 16.06 -12.99 3.13
CA LEU A 178 16.86 -13.96 3.86
C LEU A 178 16.86 -13.60 5.35
N ASN A 179 16.27 -14.45 6.17
CA ASN A 179 16.30 -14.33 7.62
C ASN A 179 17.34 -15.29 8.18
N TYR A 180 18.41 -14.75 8.80
CA TYR A 180 19.50 -15.51 9.39
C TYR A 180 19.73 -15.09 10.84
N ALA A 181 19.44 -15.97 11.79
CA ALA A 181 19.46 -15.66 13.22
C ALA A 181 18.64 -14.39 13.54
N HIS A 182 19.31 -13.35 14.00
CA HIS A 182 18.69 -12.05 14.31
C HIS A 182 18.69 -11.09 13.13
N TRP A 183 19.33 -11.45 12.01
CA TRP A 183 19.48 -10.57 10.85
C TRP A 183 18.43 -10.84 9.80
N HIS A 184 17.98 -9.77 9.19
CA HIS A 184 17.08 -9.76 8.05
C HIS A 184 17.73 -9.01 6.88
N TYR A 185 17.83 -9.66 5.74
CA TYR A 185 18.35 -9.07 4.50
C TYR A 185 17.28 -9.19 3.42
N SER A 186 16.99 -8.09 2.72
CA SER A 186 16.02 -8.16 1.63
C SER A 186 16.48 -7.34 0.43
N ILE A 187 16.18 -7.87 -0.75
CA ILE A 187 16.15 -7.13 -2.01
C ILE A 187 14.69 -6.87 -2.32
N VAL A 188 14.34 -5.60 -2.51
CA VAL A 188 12.99 -5.16 -2.80
C VAL A 188 12.94 -4.54 -4.19
N ALA A 189 12.04 -5.03 -5.04
CA ALA A 189 11.66 -4.41 -6.30
C ALA A 189 10.20 -3.95 -6.19
N ARG A 190 9.94 -2.69 -6.55
CA ARG A 190 8.59 -2.12 -6.59
C ARG A 190 8.26 -1.64 -7.99
N TYR A 191 7.07 -1.97 -8.44
CA TYR A 191 6.52 -1.47 -9.68
C TYR A 191 5.32 -0.58 -9.39
N PHE A 192 5.23 0.53 -10.11
CA PHE A 192 4.09 1.42 -10.09
C PHE A 192 3.61 1.70 -11.51
N HIS A 193 2.30 1.75 -11.68
CA HIS A 193 1.63 2.37 -12.80
C HIS A 193 0.60 3.34 -12.22
N ASN A 194 0.74 4.61 -12.55
CA ASN A 194 -0.08 5.69 -11.97
C ASN A 194 -0.11 5.62 -10.42
N GLY A 195 1.04 5.40 -9.79
CA GLY A 195 1.13 5.18 -8.34
C GLY A 195 0.38 6.22 -7.53
N GLY A 196 -0.53 5.77 -6.65
CA GLY A 196 -1.43 6.65 -5.89
C GLY A 196 -2.44 7.42 -6.76
N GLN A 197 -2.73 6.93 -7.96
CA GLN A 197 -3.59 7.59 -8.95
C GLN A 197 -3.08 8.98 -9.39
N TRP A 198 -1.77 9.16 -9.43
CA TRP A 198 -1.14 10.32 -10.03
C TRP A 198 -0.80 10.04 -11.49
N ALA A 199 -1.08 11.02 -12.38
CA ALA A 199 -0.67 10.90 -13.77
C ALA A 199 0.84 11.07 -13.91
N ASP A 200 1.46 10.19 -14.68
CA ASP A 200 2.90 10.24 -14.91
C ASP A 200 3.28 11.49 -15.71
N ASP A 201 4.45 12.05 -15.41
CA ASP A 201 4.97 13.30 -15.97
C ASP A 201 4.11 14.58 -15.72
N ALA A 202 3.02 14.50 -14.95
CA ALA A 202 2.28 15.70 -14.53
C ALA A 202 3.18 16.65 -13.74
N LYS A 203 3.21 17.94 -14.12
CA LYS A 203 4.01 18.95 -13.44
C LYS A 203 3.20 19.61 -12.33
N LEU A 204 3.43 19.19 -11.11
CA LEU A 204 2.70 19.61 -9.92
C LEU A 204 3.51 20.59 -9.07
N ASN A 205 2.81 21.34 -8.20
CA ASN A 205 3.42 22.22 -7.23
C ASN A 205 2.61 22.20 -5.94
N PHE A 206 3.19 21.65 -4.87
CA PHE A 206 2.59 21.62 -3.52
C PHE A 206 3.11 22.75 -2.60
N GLY A 207 3.61 23.84 -3.19
CA GLY A 207 4.10 25.00 -2.46
C GLY A 207 5.63 25.09 -2.30
N ASP A 208 6.37 24.03 -2.67
CA ASP A 208 7.84 24.00 -2.60
C ASP A 208 8.51 24.18 -3.98
N GLY A 209 7.75 24.61 -4.97
CA GLY A 209 8.15 24.73 -6.37
C GLY A 209 7.69 23.55 -7.24
N PRO A 210 7.72 23.74 -8.56
CA PRO A 210 7.22 22.75 -9.49
C PRO A 210 8.15 21.53 -9.58
N PHE A 211 7.55 20.34 -9.69
CA PHE A 211 8.24 19.08 -9.95
C PHE A 211 7.42 18.18 -10.87
N SER A 212 8.09 17.30 -11.62
CA SER A 212 7.40 16.29 -12.43
C SER A 212 7.16 15.01 -11.61
N VAL A 213 5.94 14.53 -11.66
CA VAL A 213 5.55 13.28 -11.00
C VAL A 213 6.17 12.09 -11.75
N ARG A 214 6.75 11.17 -11.03
CA ARG A 214 7.20 9.87 -11.53
C ARG A 214 6.35 8.78 -10.89
N SER A 215 5.16 8.57 -11.41
CA SER A 215 4.17 7.62 -10.88
C SER A 215 4.19 6.27 -11.56
N THR A 216 4.91 6.13 -12.68
CA THR A 216 5.03 4.89 -13.44
C THR A 216 6.49 4.48 -13.58
N GLY A 217 6.80 3.24 -13.22
CA GLY A 217 8.15 2.70 -13.34
C GLY A 217 8.53 1.72 -12.24
N TRP A 218 9.81 1.35 -12.22
CA TRP A 218 10.40 0.45 -11.23
C TRP A 218 11.27 1.20 -10.25
N GLY A 219 11.20 0.81 -8.97
CA GLY A 219 12.15 1.19 -7.92
C GLY A 219 12.74 -0.05 -7.28
N GLY A 220 13.97 0.05 -6.82
CA GLY A 220 14.62 -1.05 -6.09
C GLY A 220 15.46 -0.54 -4.94
N TYR A 221 15.52 -1.32 -3.85
CA TYR A 221 16.36 -1.02 -2.69
C TYR A 221 16.74 -2.29 -1.94
N PHE A 222 17.77 -2.16 -1.12
CA PHE A 222 18.25 -3.21 -0.24
C PHE A 222 17.92 -2.84 1.21
N VAL A 223 17.46 -3.83 1.98
CA VAL A 223 17.12 -3.66 3.39
C VAL A 223 17.98 -4.56 4.24
N VAL A 224 18.52 -4.03 5.32
CA VAL A 224 19.14 -4.80 6.41
C VAL A 224 18.41 -4.45 7.69
N GLY A 225 17.95 -5.47 8.39
CA GLY A 225 17.31 -5.34 9.69
C GLY A 225 17.95 -6.23 10.73
N TYR A 226 17.82 -5.87 11.99
CA TYR A 226 18.25 -6.67 13.14
C TYR A 226 17.12 -6.75 14.17
N ASN A 227 16.82 -7.98 14.59
CA ASN A 227 15.83 -8.25 15.64
C ASN A 227 16.56 -8.50 16.96
N PHE A 228 16.21 -7.73 17.98
CA PHE A 228 16.77 -7.84 19.34
C PHE A 228 16.16 -8.97 20.13
#